data_1a7f8fe5ce6939f4a4cdf8b87d6ede03
#
_entry.id   1a7f8fe5ce6939f4a4cdf8b87d6ede03
#
_cell.length_a   1.000
_cell.length_b   1.000
_cell.length_c   1.000
_cell.angle_alpha   90.00
_cell.angle_beta   90.00
_cell.angle_gamma   90.00
#
_symmetry.space_group_name_H-M   'P 1'
#
loop_
_entity.id
_entity.type
_entity.pdbx_description
1 polymer ?
#
loop_
_entity_poly.entity_id
_entity_poly.type
_entity_poly.pdbx_seq_one_letter_code
_entity_poly.pdbx_strand_id
1 'polypeptide(L)'
;GFVSFMDFGPTLLHLAGVDVPEEMDGTPFLGADISAADLAKRDVVYGYGDRFDELYAFNRTVRKGNMKYSRNFLPYHPKSLFAAYRYKQLAFCEWEELYKEGKLTEIQKRFFEPQGSEELYDLSVDPFETCNLANDPAYAGELRRMRGLLKENLVSKNDLGLLPES
;
A
#
# COMPACT_ATOMS: atom_id res chain seq x y z
N GLY A 1 -8.34 -6.79 13.65
CA GLY A 1 -7.57 -5.57 13.44
C GLY A 1 -6.37 -5.79 12.51
N PHE A 2 -5.80 -4.71 12.04
CA PHE A 2 -4.60 -4.77 11.19
C PHE A 2 -3.32 -4.90 12.03
N VAL A 3 -2.32 -5.56 11.46
CA VAL A 3 -0.96 -5.66 11.98
C VAL A 3 -0.01 -5.17 10.89
N SER A 4 0.90 -4.26 11.26
CA SER A 4 1.95 -3.78 10.39
C SER A 4 3.25 -4.54 10.65
N PHE A 5 4.15 -4.59 9.67
CA PHE A 5 5.48 -5.18 9.88
C PHE A 5 6.27 -4.43 10.97
N MET A 6 6.04 -3.13 11.13
CA MET A 6 6.65 -2.32 12.20
C MET A 6 6.26 -2.78 13.62
N ASP A 7 5.14 -3.49 13.76
CA ASP A 7 4.65 -3.97 15.05
C ASP A 7 5.41 -5.21 15.57
N PHE A 8 6.16 -5.90 14.71
CA PHE A 8 6.84 -7.14 15.09
C PHE A 8 7.96 -6.90 16.11
N GLY A 9 8.80 -5.89 15.90
CA GLY A 9 9.86 -5.53 16.85
C GLY A 9 9.33 -5.22 18.25
N PRO A 10 8.40 -4.24 18.38
CA PRO A 10 7.71 -3.96 19.64
C PRO A 10 7.07 -5.19 20.29
N THR A 11 6.44 -6.06 19.49
CA THR A 11 5.81 -7.28 20.00
C THR A 11 6.83 -8.26 20.59
N LEU A 12 7.98 -8.44 19.94
CA LEU A 12 9.03 -9.32 20.45
C LEU A 12 9.63 -8.79 21.76
N LEU A 13 9.88 -7.48 21.87
CA LEU A 13 10.34 -6.85 23.11
C LEU A 13 9.31 -7.03 24.23
N HIS A 14 8.05 -6.75 23.95
CA HIS A 14 6.95 -6.89 24.90
C HIS A 14 6.80 -8.33 25.42
N LEU A 15 6.87 -9.33 24.53
CA LEU A 15 6.82 -10.75 24.91
C LEU A 15 8.05 -11.19 25.73
N ALA A 16 9.18 -10.53 25.53
CA ALA A 16 10.39 -10.77 26.33
C ALA A 16 10.39 -10.03 27.67
N GLY A 17 9.37 -9.25 28.00
CA GLY A 17 9.31 -8.43 29.21
C GLY A 17 10.26 -7.23 29.18
N VAL A 18 10.62 -6.75 28.00
CA VAL A 18 11.47 -5.57 27.78
C VAL A 18 10.60 -4.40 27.35
N ASP A 19 10.86 -3.24 27.92
CA ASP A 19 10.15 -2.01 27.55
C ASP A 19 10.38 -1.66 26.06
N VAL A 20 9.31 -1.28 25.38
CA VAL A 20 9.39 -0.84 23.97
C VAL A 20 9.92 0.59 23.94
N PRO A 21 11.05 0.89 23.27
CA PRO A 21 11.58 2.24 23.14
C PRO A 21 10.57 3.19 22.46
N GLU A 22 10.53 4.45 22.90
CA GLU A 22 9.62 5.48 22.37
C GLU A 22 9.87 5.80 20.89
N GLU A 23 11.09 5.55 20.41
CA GLU A 23 11.48 5.75 19.00
C GLU A 23 10.88 4.70 18.04
N MET A 24 10.29 3.63 18.58
CA MET A 24 9.61 2.62 17.76
C MET A 24 8.18 3.04 17.42
N ASP A 25 7.89 3.21 16.15
CA ASP A 25 6.57 3.60 15.63
C ASP A 25 5.49 2.51 15.75
N GLY A 26 5.89 1.25 15.82
CA GLY A 26 4.97 0.12 15.95
C GLY A 26 4.45 -0.08 17.38
N THR A 27 3.40 -0.86 17.51
CA THR A 27 2.81 -1.22 18.81
C THR A 27 2.66 -2.74 18.95
N PRO A 28 2.87 -3.31 20.13
CA PRO A 28 2.68 -4.75 20.34
C PRO A 28 1.26 -5.21 19.96
N PHE A 29 1.16 -6.40 19.37
CA PHE A 29 -0.11 -7.02 19.01
C PHE A 29 -0.32 -8.40 19.64
N LEU A 30 0.66 -8.90 20.41
CA LEU A 30 0.58 -10.12 21.20
C LEU A 30 1.11 -9.85 22.62
N GLY A 31 0.47 -10.44 23.61
CA GLY A 31 0.83 -10.35 25.03
C GLY A 31 -0.35 -10.76 25.89
N ALA A 32 -0.08 -11.11 27.16
CA ALA A 32 -1.14 -11.51 28.11
C ALA A 32 -2.13 -10.37 28.43
N ASP A 33 -1.69 -9.16 28.29
CA ASP A 33 -2.42 -7.90 28.52
C ASP A 33 -3.09 -7.34 27.26
N ILE A 34 -2.85 -7.92 26.08
CA ILE A 34 -3.44 -7.48 24.81
C ILE A 34 -4.68 -8.32 24.49
N SER A 35 -5.84 -7.70 24.56
CA SER A 35 -7.10 -8.36 24.28
C SER A 35 -7.49 -8.37 22.79
N ALA A 36 -8.37 -9.27 22.40
CA ALA A 36 -8.97 -9.27 21.06
C ALA A 36 -9.74 -7.97 20.77
N ALA A 37 -10.30 -7.32 21.81
CA ALA A 37 -10.99 -6.04 21.69
C ALA A 37 -10.01 -4.89 21.36
N ASP A 38 -8.79 -4.93 21.89
CA ASP A 38 -7.75 -3.94 21.56
C ASP A 38 -7.26 -4.12 20.13
N LEU A 39 -7.07 -5.35 19.68
CA LEU A 39 -6.74 -5.64 18.30
C LEU A 39 -7.84 -5.19 17.33
N ALA A 40 -9.11 -5.35 17.70
CA ALA A 40 -10.25 -4.93 16.86
C ALA A 40 -10.28 -3.41 16.62
N LYS A 41 -9.72 -2.59 17.52
CA LYS A 41 -9.59 -1.14 17.36
C LYS A 41 -8.57 -0.71 16.29
N ARG A 42 -7.68 -1.62 15.89
CA ARG A 42 -6.65 -1.39 14.86
C ARG A 42 -7.27 -1.50 13.46
N ASP A 43 -8.10 -0.53 13.11
CA ASP A 43 -8.88 -0.52 11.86
C ASP A 43 -8.21 0.27 10.73
N VAL A 44 -7.01 0.80 10.96
CA VAL A 44 -6.23 1.56 9.97
C VAL A 44 -4.83 0.97 9.84
N VAL A 45 -4.34 0.86 8.61
CA VAL A 45 -2.94 0.51 8.32
C VAL A 45 -2.44 1.34 7.15
N TYR A 46 -1.16 1.69 7.20
CA TYR A 46 -0.48 2.47 6.16
C TYR A 46 0.58 1.62 5.47
N GLY A 47 0.78 1.88 4.18
CA GLY A 47 1.79 1.25 3.37
C GLY A 47 2.49 2.26 2.48
N TYR A 48 3.70 1.94 2.10
CA TYR A 48 4.52 2.76 1.21
C TYR A 48 5.30 1.88 0.26
N GLY A 49 5.61 2.41 -0.92
CA GLY A 49 6.51 1.80 -1.88
C GLY A 49 7.31 2.90 -2.54
N ASP A 50 8.62 2.88 -2.32
CA ASP A 50 9.55 3.83 -2.93
C ASP A 50 10.43 3.12 -3.94
N ARG A 51 11.52 2.51 -3.50
CA ARG A 51 12.46 1.81 -4.36
C ARG A 51 12.57 0.33 -3.96
N PHE A 52 12.58 -0.53 -4.97
CA PHE A 52 12.93 -1.92 -4.83
C PHE A 52 13.77 -2.33 -6.05
N ASP A 53 15.04 -2.59 -5.85
CA ASP A 53 16.05 -2.74 -6.90
C ASP A 53 15.99 -1.56 -7.90
N GLU A 54 15.80 -1.81 -9.19
CA GLU A 54 15.67 -0.80 -10.24
C GLU A 54 14.28 -0.12 -10.27
N LEU A 55 13.32 -0.64 -9.50
CA LEU A 55 11.94 -0.15 -9.50
C LEU A 55 11.78 1.04 -8.58
N TYR A 56 11.30 2.15 -9.11
CA TYR A 56 10.94 3.33 -8.34
C TYR A 56 9.45 3.62 -8.51
N ALA A 57 8.65 3.25 -7.52
CA ALA A 57 7.20 3.32 -7.57
C ALA A 57 6.63 4.60 -6.94
N PHE A 58 7.21 5.09 -5.87
CA PHE A 58 6.81 6.25 -5.06
C PHE A 58 5.30 6.35 -4.86
N ASN A 59 4.77 5.46 -4.04
CA ASN A 59 3.37 5.46 -3.66
C ASN A 59 3.18 5.41 -2.14
N ARG A 60 2.02 5.88 -1.69
CA ARG A 60 1.56 5.82 -0.30
C ARG A 60 0.15 5.29 -0.26
N THR A 61 -0.12 4.40 0.67
CA THR A 61 -1.41 3.73 0.79
C THR A 61 -1.94 3.84 2.20
N VAL A 62 -3.24 4.00 2.34
CA VAL A 62 -3.96 3.80 3.60
C VAL A 62 -5.11 2.82 3.38
N ARG A 63 -5.27 1.90 4.30
CA ARG A 63 -6.45 1.05 4.38
C ARG A 63 -7.15 1.29 5.71
N LYS A 64 -8.46 1.56 5.65
CA LYS A 64 -9.33 1.65 6.82
C LYS A 64 -10.54 0.75 6.64
N GLY A 65 -10.63 -0.29 7.46
CA GLY A 65 -11.62 -1.34 7.28
C GLY A 65 -11.52 -1.95 5.88
N ASN A 66 -12.59 -1.87 5.10
CA ASN A 66 -12.63 -2.38 3.72
C ASN A 66 -12.20 -1.36 2.65
N MET A 67 -12.11 -0.07 3.01
CA MET A 67 -11.67 0.94 2.06
C MET A 67 -10.15 1.00 1.98
N LYS A 68 -9.61 0.97 0.76
CA LYS A 68 -8.19 1.15 0.46
C LYS A 68 -8.01 2.31 -0.50
N TYR A 69 -7.11 3.22 -0.14
CA TYR A 69 -6.74 4.36 -0.96
C TYR A 69 -5.23 4.36 -1.18
N SER A 70 -4.82 4.59 -2.43
CA SER A 70 -3.42 4.76 -2.81
C SER A 70 -3.21 6.09 -3.53
N ARG A 71 -2.16 6.80 -3.14
CA ARG A 71 -1.64 7.97 -3.84
C ARG A 71 -0.37 7.60 -4.57
N ASN A 72 -0.38 7.74 -5.91
CA ASN A 72 0.78 7.53 -6.76
C ASN A 72 1.40 8.90 -7.10
N PHE A 73 2.64 9.12 -6.68
CA PHE A 73 3.37 10.37 -6.94
C PHE A 73 4.05 10.36 -8.31
N LEU A 74 4.19 9.18 -8.92
CA LEU A 74 4.69 8.97 -10.28
C LEU A 74 3.61 8.30 -11.16
N PRO A 75 2.46 8.97 -11.40
CA PRO A 75 1.29 8.33 -12.01
C PRO A 75 1.50 7.88 -13.47
N TYR A 76 2.51 8.43 -14.13
CA TYR A 76 2.90 8.06 -15.50
C TYR A 76 3.74 6.79 -15.57
N HIS A 77 4.26 6.29 -14.44
CA HIS A 77 4.99 5.03 -14.40
C HIS A 77 4.01 3.85 -14.34
N PRO A 78 4.16 2.84 -15.24
CA PRO A 78 3.45 1.58 -15.10
C PRO A 78 4.05 0.73 -13.98
N LYS A 79 3.33 -0.28 -13.54
CA LYS A 79 3.86 -1.29 -12.59
C LYS A 79 4.93 -2.18 -13.24
N SER A 80 4.96 -2.23 -14.57
CA SER A 80 5.89 -3.02 -15.38
C SER A 80 7.26 -2.35 -15.62
N LEU A 81 7.66 -1.37 -14.80
CA LEU A 81 9.01 -0.81 -14.89
C LEU A 81 10.06 -1.92 -14.97
N PHE A 82 11.12 -1.67 -15.73
CA PHE A 82 12.18 -2.66 -15.92
C PHE A 82 12.76 -3.12 -14.59
N ALA A 83 12.89 -4.43 -14.44
CA ALA A 83 13.63 -5.09 -13.37
C ALA A 83 14.23 -6.37 -13.93
N ALA A 84 15.55 -6.49 -13.91
CA ALA A 84 16.26 -7.63 -14.50
C ALA A 84 15.78 -8.98 -13.94
N TYR A 85 15.39 -9.00 -12.67
CA TYR A 85 14.87 -10.21 -12.04
C TYR A 85 13.55 -10.71 -12.65
N ARG A 86 12.65 -9.80 -13.11
CA ARG A 86 11.37 -10.17 -13.72
C ARG A 86 11.57 -10.98 -15.01
N TYR A 87 12.59 -10.65 -15.80
CA TYR A 87 12.88 -11.33 -17.05
C TYR A 87 13.48 -12.75 -16.89
N LYS A 88 13.78 -13.15 -15.66
CA LYS A 88 14.07 -14.55 -15.31
C LYS A 88 12.81 -15.38 -15.13
N GLN A 89 11.63 -14.76 -15.12
CA GLN A 89 10.33 -15.39 -14.93
C GLN A 89 9.67 -15.61 -16.29
N LEU A 90 9.55 -16.84 -16.76
CA LEU A 90 8.92 -17.15 -18.05
C LEU A 90 7.50 -16.60 -18.16
N ALA A 91 6.73 -16.68 -17.07
CA ALA A 91 5.36 -16.14 -17.03
C ALA A 91 5.31 -14.62 -17.26
N PHE A 92 6.30 -13.86 -16.77
CA PHE A 92 6.37 -12.43 -17.03
C PHE A 92 6.69 -12.14 -18.50
N CYS A 93 7.64 -12.86 -19.08
CA CYS A 93 8.00 -12.71 -20.51
C CYS A 93 6.80 -13.00 -21.42
N GLU A 94 6.07 -14.08 -21.16
CA GLU A 94 4.85 -14.42 -21.92
C GLU A 94 3.77 -13.34 -21.75
N TRP A 95 3.56 -12.83 -20.52
CA TRP A 95 2.59 -11.77 -20.25
C TRP A 95 2.93 -10.49 -21.01
N GLU A 96 4.21 -10.10 -21.03
CA GLU A 96 4.67 -8.93 -21.80
C GLU A 96 4.48 -9.11 -23.31
N GLU A 97 4.76 -10.29 -23.85
CA GLU A 97 4.52 -10.59 -25.27
C GLU A 97 3.02 -10.51 -25.62
N LEU A 98 2.15 -11.08 -24.79
CA LEU A 98 0.70 -10.97 -24.97
C LEU A 98 0.20 -9.52 -24.88
N TYR A 99 0.84 -8.68 -24.06
CA TYR A 99 0.56 -7.24 -24.02
C TYR A 99 0.94 -6.56 -25.35
N LYS A 100 2.14 -6.81 -25.88
CA LYS A 100 2.62 -6.26 -27.16
C LYS A 100 1.74 -6.70 -28.33
N GLU A 101 1.22 -7.91 -28.28
CA GLU A 101 0.30 -8.45 -29.28
C GLU A 101 -1.15 -7.97 -29.12
N GLY A 102 -1.48 -7.21 -28.10
CA GLY A 102 -2.84 -6.72 -27.81
C GLY A 102 -3.83 -7.82 -27.41
N LYS A 103 -3.35 -8.94 -26.89
CA LYS A 103 -4.17 -10.10 -26.53
C LYS A 103 -4.65 -10.12 -25.07
N LEU A 104 -4.26 -9.13 -24.27
CA LEU A 104 -4.66 -9.02 -22.87
C LEU A 104 -6.04 -8.38 -22.71
N THR A 105 -6.76 -8.80 -21.67
CA THR A 105 -7.98 -8.10 -21.21
C THR A 105 -7.63 -6.75 -20.60
N GLU A 106 -8.64 -5.86 -20.48
CA GLU A 106 -8.49 -4.53 -19.87
C GLU A 106 -7.88 -4.59 -18.44
N ILE A 107 -8.18 -5.61 -17.66
CA ILE A 107 -7.61 -5.80 -16.33
C ILE A 107 -6.15 -6.23 -16.40
N GLN A 108 -5.84 -7.17 -17.28
CA GLN A 108 -4.50 -7.71 -17.40
C GLN A 108 -3.48 -6.69 -17.93
N LYS A 109 -3.89 -5.81 -18.84
CA LYS A 109 -3.00 -4.80 -19.43
C LYS A 109 -2.64 -3.66 -18.47
N ARG A 110 -3.44 -3.40 -17.42
CA ARG A 110 -3.20 -2.33 -16.45
C ARG A 110 -1.81 -2.35 -15.83
N PHE A 111 -1.21 -3.52 -15.70
CA PHE A 111 0.14 -3.66 -15.18
C PHE A 111 1.19 -2.95 -16.05
N PHE A 112 0.94 -2.88 -17.36
CA PHE A 112 1.81 -2.28 -18.35
C PHE A 112 1.46 -0.82 -18.69
N GLU A 113 0.38 -0.29 -18.12
CA GLU A 113 -0.13 1.05 -18.40
C GLU A 113 0.11 2.01 -17.22
N PRO A 114 0.14 3.33 -17.47
CA PRO A 114 0.20 4.34 -16.39
C PRO A 114 -0.92 4.14 -15.38
N GLN A 115 -0.59 4.27 -14.09
CA GLN A 115 -1.50 3.92 -12.99
C GLN A 115 -2.53 5.00 -12.65
N GLY A 116 -2.33 6.24 -13.09
CA GLY A 116 -3.07 7.37 -12.56
C GLY A 116 -2.57 7.81 -11.18
N SER A 117 -3.02 8.99 -10.73
CA SER A 117 -2.52 9.62 -9.50
C SER A 117 -3.16 9.09 -8.22
N GLU A 118 -4.35 8.49 -8.33
CA GLU A 118 -5.13 8.04 -7.18
C GLU A 118 -5.91 6.76 -7.50
N GLU A 119 -5.98 5.90 -6.51
CA GLU A 119 -6.78 4.68 -6.57
C GLU A 119 -7.58 4.55 -5.29
N LEU A 120 -8.87 4.22 -5.41
CA LEU A 120 -9.78 3.96 -4.29
C LEU A 120 -10.53 2.65 -4.57
N TYR A 121 -10.53 1.76 -3.60
CA TYR A 121 -11.20 0.45 -3.72
C TYR A 121 -12.02 0.14 -2.47
N ASP A 122 -13.19 -0.48 -2.67
CA ASP A 122 -13.95 -1.13 -1.62
C ASP A 122 -13.72 -2.64 -1.69
N LEU A 123 -12.87 -3.13 -0.80
CA LEU A 123 -12.44 -4.54 -0.76
C LEU A 123 -13.55 -5.50 -0.29
N SER A 124 -14.70 -4.97 0.19
CA SER A 124 -15.84 -5.82 0.55
C SER A 124 -16.57 -6.36 -0.68
N VAL A 125 -16.52 -5.62 -1.79
CA VAL A 125 -17.19 -5.97 -3.06
C VAL A 125 -16.19 -6.23 -4.19
N ASP A 126 -14.99 -5.66 -4.10
CA ASP A 126 -13.90 -5.80 -5.09
C ASP A 126 -12.57 -6.17 -4.41
N PRO A 127 -12.41 -7.41 -3.92
CA PRO A 127 -11.19 -7.85 -3.24
C PRO A 127 -9.97 -7.93 -4.16
N PHE A 128 -10.15 -7.86 -5.47
CA PHE A 128 -9.08 -7.92 -6.47
C PHE A 128 -8.67 -6.54 -7.02
N GLU A 129 -9.28 -5.45 -6.50
CA GLU A 129 -8.92 -4.07 -6.88
C GLU A 129 -9.06 -3.82 -8.40
N THR A 130 -10.13 -4.33 -8.98
CA THR A 130 -10.38 -4.25 -10.42
C THR A 130 -11.18 -3.01 -10.84
N CYS A 131 -11.86 -2.34 -9.90
CA CYS A 131 -12.69 -1.18 -10.15
C CYS A 131 -12.22 0.02 -9.33
N ASN A 132 -11.45 0.92 -9.95
CA ASN A 132 -10.98 2.14 -9.27
C ASN A 132 -12.13 3.15 -9.12
N LEU A 133 -12.53 3.43 -7.88
CA LEU A 133 -13.62 4.33 -7.50
C LEU A 133 -13.17 5.80 -7.33
N ALA A 134 -11.90 6.13 -7.52
CA ALA A 134 -11.37 7.47 -7.27
C ALA A 134 -12.02 8.57 -8.10
N ASN A 135 -12.58 8.24 -9.27
CA ASN A 135 -13.27 9.17 -10.16
C ASN A 135 -14.80 9.05 -10.09
N ASP A 136 -15.34 8.18 -9.24
CA ASP A 136 -16.78 8.03 -9.07
C ASP A 136 -17.32 9.11 -8.12
N PRO A 137 -18.24 9.99 -8.58
CA PRO A 137 -18.84 11.02 -7.73
C PRO A 137 -19.53 10.48 -6.47
N ALA A 138 -20.07 9.27 -6.52
CA ALA A 138 -20.71 8.62 -5.38
C ALA A 138 -19.73 8.40 -4.22
N TYR A 139 -18.44 8.21 -4.51
CA TYR A 139 -17.39 7.98 -3.54
C TYR A 139 -16.55 9.23 -3.20
N ALA A 140 -16.93 10.43 -3.70
CA ALA A 140 -16.18 11.66 -3.47
C ALA A 140 -16.00 12.03 -1.98
N GLY A 141 -16.99 11.71 -1.15
CA GLY A 141 -16.91 11.90 0.31
C GLY A 141 -15.87 10.99 0.95
N GLU A 142 -15.91 9.71 0.58
CA GLU A 142 -15.00 8.69 1.07
C GLU A 142 -13.56 8.96 0.60
N LEU A 143 -13.39 9.34 -0.66
CA LEU A 143 -12.09 9.73 -1.21
C LEU A 143 -11.46 10.89 -0.42
N ARG A 144 -12.25 11.94 -0.09
CA ARG A 144 -11.78 13.05 0.76
C ARG A 144 -11.34 12.58 2.15
N ARG A 145 -12.11 11.68 2.76
CA ARG A 145 -11.81 11.11 4.07
C ARG A 145 -10.48 10.33 4.05
N MET A 146 -10.31 9.47 3.06
CA MET A 146 -9.09 8.64 2.92
C MET A 146 -7.85 9.48 2.59
N ARG A 147 -8.00 10.53 1.74
CA ARG A 147 -6.93 11.53 1.51
C ARG A 147 -6.51 12.22 2.81
N GLY A 148 -7.48 12.60 3.65
CA GLY A 148 -7.22 13.21 4.96
C GLY A 148 -6.39 12.30 5.85
N LEU A 149 -6.81 11.05 6.03
CA LEU A 149 -6.09 10.05 6.83
C LEU A 149 -4.64 9.86 6.34
N LEU A 150 -4.45 9.71 5.02
CA LEU A 150 -3.11 9.54 4.48
C LEU A 150 -2.26 10.79 4.72
N LYS A 151 -2.78 11.99 4.45
CA LYS A 151 -2.08 13.24 4.66
C LYS A 151 -1.65 13.44 6.12
N GLU A 152 -2.56 13.18 7.07
CA GLU A 152 -2.27 13.27 8.50
C GLU A 152 -1.13 12.32 8.89
N ASN A 153 -1.13 11.09 8.37
CA ASN A 153 -0.05 10.14 8.62
C ASN A 153 1.29 10.63 8.06
N LEU A 154 1.33 11.07 6.79
CA LEU A 154 2.56 11.56 6.16
C LEU A 154 3.18 12.73 6.93
N VAL A 155 2.35 13.66 7.40
CA VAL A 155 2.81 14.82 8.19
C VAL A 155 3.28 14.38 9.58
N SER A 156 2.51 13.55 10.28
CA SER A 156 2.85 13.11 11.64
C SER A 156 4.11 12.25 11.72
N LYS A 157 4.40 11.49 10.65
CA LYS A 157 5.58 10.62 10.53
C LYS A 157 6.77 11.30 9.86
N ASN A 158 6.63 12.56 9.45
CA ASN A 158 7.71 13.30 8.78
C ASN A 158 8.22 12.53 7.53
N ASP A 159 7.30 12.09 6.65
CA ASP A 159 7.66 11.26 5.51
C ASP A 159 8.75 11.90 4.64
N LEU A 160 9.95 11.34 4.69
CA LEU A 160 11.13 11.83 3.97
C LEU A 160 11.15 11.42 2.50
N GLY A 161 10.26 10.53 2.06
CA GLY A 161 10.21 10.08 0.65
C GLY A 161 9.92 11.20 -0.36
N LEU A 162 9.43 12.36 0.12
CA LEU A 162 9.22 13.56 -0.70
C LEU A 162 10.50 14.41 -0.86
N LEU A 163 11.57 14.08 -0.14
CA LEU A 163 12.85 14.75 -0.26
C LEU A 163 13.72 14.04 -1.31
N PRO A 164 14.53 14.78 -2.09
CA PRO A 164 15.49 14.16 -2.99
C PRO A 164 16.46 13.24 -2.24
N GLU A 165 16.79 12.11 -2.82
CA GLU A 165 17.89 11.26 -2.34
C GLU A 165 19.20 12.02 -2.49
N SER A 166 20.01 12.07 -1.43
CA SER A 166 21.32 12.73 -1.43
C SER A 166 22.43 11.82 -1.95
#